data_a3b93f7c7f6681130d4804091da3e8ab
#
_entry.id   a3b93f7c7f6681130d4804091da3e8ab
#
_cell.length_a   1.000
_cell.length_b   1.000
_cell.length_c   1.000
_cell.angle_alpha   90.00
_cell.angle_beta   90.00
_cell.angle_gamma   90.00
#
_symmetry.space_group_name_H-M   'P 1'
#
loop_
_entity.id
_entity.type
_entity.pdbx_description
1 polymer ?
#
loop_
_entity_poly.entity_id
_entity_poly.type
_entity_poly.pdbx_seq_one_letter_code
_entity_poly.pdbx_strand_id
1 'polypeptide(L)'
;LRVKEGLAMTLADLKHVQKYFRDEEQRDLTMTELKVLDTYWSDHCRHTTFETILQNVTIKAGELQETIQRAYETYLKLREEVHGNRKVMTLMDMATIGGKYLRKHGKLDDLEISDEINACSIEVKVDVDGKEEDWLLMFKNETHNHPTEIEPFGGASTCIGGAIRDPLSGRSYVYQAMRITGAGDITKDISETMEHKLPQSRISKGAAAGYSSYGNQIGLATTYVKEIYDEGYVAKRMEVGAVVGAAPKANVKREKPCPGDIVVLIGGATGRDGVGGATGSSKEHNDTSLTKCSSEVQKGNAPIERKLQRLFRNPKATRMIKKANDFGAGGVSVAVGELADGLNINLDSVPVKYAGLSGTELAISESQERMAVLIEKNDFEAFRQCAYEENLDACIVAEVTEEPRLVMYFQGEKIVDMSRAFLDTNGVRGVQDVEIAEGERDHDPFAPVSSNILDNLRKPNVACQIGMAEMFDASIGKSTVLMPFGGKNQLTPAQVMAAKLPVL
;
A
#
# COMPACT_ATOMS: atom_id res chain seq x y z
N LEU A 1 1.45 3.63 -30.24
CA LEU A 1 0.58 3.05 -29.24
C LEU A 1 0.83 3.66 -27.87
N ARG A 2 2.06 3.55 -27.31
CA ARG A 2 2.42 4.01 -25.95
C ARG A 2 1.93 5.43 -25.65
N VAL A 3 2.27 6.40 -26.47
CA VAL A 3 1.89 7.82 -26.27
C VAL A 3 0.38 8.02 -26.45
N LYS A 4 -0.23 7.39 -27.47
CA LYS A 4 -1.66 7.52 -27.76
C LYS A 4 -2.53 6.98 -26.62
N GLU A 5 -2.16 5.84 -26.05
CA GLU A 5 -2.90 5.16 -24.99
C GLU A 5 -2.44 5.56 -23.58
N GLY A 6 -1.41 6.42 -23.47
CA GLY A 6 -0.87 6.90 -22.20
C GLY A 6 -0.28 5.80 -21.33
N LEU A 7 0.39 4.80 -21.94
CA LEU A 7 0.95 3.67 -21.20
C LEU A 7 2.20 4.04 -20.41
N ALA A 8 2.33 3.45 -19.22
CA ALA A 8 3.53 3.53 -18.38
C ALA A 8 4.61 2.54 -18.85
N MET A 9 4.23 1.39 -19.41
CA MET A 9 5.14 0.37 -19.95
C MET A 9 6.21 0.96 -20.87
N THR A 10 7.42 0.41 -20.79
CA THR A 10 8.55 0.75 -21.65
C THR A 10 8.36 0.18 -23.06
N LEU A 11 9.21 0.63 -24.02
CA LEU A 11 9.23 0.00 -25.34
C LEU A 11 9.68 -1.46 -25.31
N ALA A 12 10.54 -1.82 -24.34
CA ALA A 12 10.99 -3.20 -24.14
C ALA A 12 9.82 -4.09 -23.68
N ASP A 13 9.01 -3.59 -22.74
CA ASP A 13 7.80 -4.30 -22.27
C ASP A 13 6.81 -4.53 -23.41
N LEU A 14 6.53 -3.50 -24.21
CA LEU A 14 5.63 -3.61 -25.36
C LEU A 14 6.11 -4.63 -26.42
N LYS A 15 7.44 -4.71 -26.64
CA LYS A 15 8.01 -5.74 -27.50
C LYS A 15 7.91 -7.13 -26.90
N HIS A 16 8.07 -7.25 -25.57
CA HIS A 16 7.90 -8.50 -24.85
C HIS A 16 6.44 -8.99 -24.93
N VAL A 17 5.46 -8.10 -24.70
CA VAL A 17 4.03 -8.38 -24.86
C VAL A 17 3.74 -8.82 -26.30
N GLN A 18 4.21 -8.08 -27.31
CA GLN A 18 4.00 -8.41 -28.72
C GLN A 18 4.55 -9.80 -29.07
N LYS A 19 5.74 -10.14 -28.55
CA LYS A 19 6.36 -11.45 -28.76
C LYS A 19 5.50 -12.57 -28.17
N TYR A 20 5.06 -12.42 -26.92
CA TYR A 20 4.23 -13.42 -26.24
C TYR A 20 2.94 -13.69 -27.00
N PHE A 21 2.16 -12.66 -27.35
CA PHE A 21 0.89 -12.85 -28.03
C PHE A 21 1.06 -13.43 -29.45
N ARG A 22 2.13 -13.05 -30.17
CA ARG A 22 2.42 -13.59 -31.50
C ARG A 22 2.91 -15.04 -31.46
N ASP A 23 3.86 -15.34 -30.57
CA ASP A 23 4.62 -16.60 -30.62
C ASP A 23 3.97 -17.71 -29.75
N GLU A 24 3.37 -17.36 -28.63
CA GLU A 24 2.78 -18.30 -27.67
C GLU A 24 1.27 -18.36 -27.77
N GLU A 25 0.57 -17.24 -27.67
CA GLU A 25 -0.89 -17.18 -27.73
C GLU A 25 -1.43 -17.28 -29.18
N GLN A 26 -0.63 -16.92 -30.19
CA GLN A 26 -0.97 -16.94 -31.63
C GLN A 26 -2.24 -16.18 -31.97
N ARG A 27 -2.46 -15.07 -31.29
CA ARG A 27 -3.59 -14.15 -31.45
C ARG A 27 -3.20 -12.72 -31.16
N ASP A 28 -4.04 -11.78 -31.55
CA ASP A 28 -3.90 -10.38 -31.13
C ASP A 28 -4.30 -10.23 -29.66
N LEU A 29 -3.61 -9.31 -28.95
CA LEU A 29 -4.02 -8.93 -27.61
C LEU A 29 -5.26 -8.04 -27.65
N THR A 30 -6.10 -8.12 -26.63
CA THR A 30 -7.22 -7.20 -26.43
C THR A 30 -6.74 -5.87 -25.84
N MET A 31 -7.54 -4.82 -25.94
CA MET A 31 -7.25 -3.55 -25.26
C MET A 31 -7.29 -3.71 -23.74
N THR A 32 -8.15 -4.58 -23.23
CA THR A 32 -8.23 -4.87 -21.79
C THR A 32 -6.97 -5.57 -21.31
N GLU A 33 -6.44 -6.54 -22.02
CA GLU A 33 -5.16 -7.19 -21.69
C GLU A 33 -4.01 -6.19 -21.65
N LEU A 34 -3.95 -5.28 -22.64
CA LEU A 34 -2.94 -4.22 -22.67
C LEU A 34 -3.00 -3.33 -21.42
N LYS A 35 -4.21 -2.90 -21.03
CA LYS A 35 -4.41 -2.04 -19.85
C LYS A 35 -4.18 -2.79 -18.53
N VAL A 36 -4.56 -4.06 -18.45
CA VAL A 36 -4.27 -4.92 -17.30
C VAL A 36 -2.77 -5.09 -17.13
N LEU A 37 -2.01 -5.39 -18.20
CA LEU A 37 -0.56 -5.52 -18.16
C LEU A 37 0.10 -4.18 -17.78
N ASP A 38 -0.33 -3.05 -18.37
CA ASP A 38 0.21 -1.74 -18.06
C ASP A 38 0.05 -1.37 -16.57
N THR A 39 -1.07 -1.76 -15.98
CA THR A 39 -1.35 -1.56 -14.56
C THR A 39 -0.60 -2.56 -13.68
N TYR A 40 -0.69 -3.83 -14.01
CA TYR A 40 -0.09 -4.93 -13.24
C TYR A 40 1.44 -4.83 -13.19
N TRP A 41 2.09 -4.42 -14.29
CA TRP A 41 3.53 -4.23 -14.40
C TRP A 41 4.00 -2.81 -14.08
N SER A 42 3.10 -1.93 -13.64
CA SER A 42 3.48 -0.57 -13.27
C SER A 42 4.50 -0.57 -12.12
N ASP A 43 5.34 0.45 -12.06
CA ASP A 43 6.30 0.63 -10.97
C ASP A 43 5.59 0.70 -9.61
N HIS A 44 4.39 1.28 -9.58
CA HIS A 44 3.55 1.35 -8.39
C HIS A 44 3.16 -0.05 -7.86
N CYS A 45 2.77 -0.99 -8.74
CA CYS A 45 2.33 -2.33 -8.32
C CYS A 45 3.51 -3.29 -8.09
N ARG A 46 4.62 -3.16 -8.84
CA ARG A 46 5.70 -4.15 -8.87
C ARG A 46 7.06 -3.63 -8.45
N HIS A 47 7.17 -2.34 -8.10
CA HIS A 47 8.42 -1.70 -7.69
C HIS A 47 9.57 -1.93 -8.69
N THR A 48 9.28 -1.83 -9.98
CA THR A 48 10.20 -2.18 -11.07
C THR A 48 11.47 -1.35 -11.06
N THR A 49 11.41 -0.10 -10.58
CA THR A 49 12.58 0.76 -10.34
C THR A 49 13.52 0.13 -9.31
N PHE A 50 12.99 -0.37 -8.18
CA PHE A 50 13.79 -1.06 -7.14
C PHE A 50 14.31 -2.43 -7.60
N GLU A 51 13.68 -3.06 -8.60
CA GLU A 51 14.09 -4.32 -9.20
C GLU A 51 15.05 -4.14 -10.39
N THR A 52 15.40 -2.91 -10.77
CA THR A 52 16.42 -2.62 -11.79
C THR A 52 17.75 -3.29 -11.41
N ILE A 53 18.35 -4.00 -12.35
CA ILE A 53 19.62 -4.70 -12.17
C ILE A 53 20.73 -3.63 -12.14
N LEU A 54 21.48 -3.60 -11.05
CA LEU A 54 22.59 -2.69 -10.85
C LEU A 54 23.89 -3.39 -11.23
N GLN A 55 24.70 -2.72 -12.06
CA GLN A 55 26.01 -3.23 -12.48
C GLN A 55 27.04 -2.11 -12.49
N ASN A 56 28.33 -2.46 -12.60
CA ASN A 56 29.44 -1.53 -12.71
C ASN A 56 29.39 -0.41 -11.66
N VAL A 57 29.22 -0.80 -10.38
CA VAL A 57 29.12 0.15 -9.27
C VAL A 57 30.48 0.85 -9.07
N THR A 58 30.49 2.17 -9.19
CA THR A 58 31.65 3.04 -8.99
C THR A 58 31.35 3.99 -7.82
N ILE A 59 32.28 4.09 -6.87
CA ILE A 59 32.12 4.96 -5.70
C ILE A 59 33.15 6.08 -5.77
N LYS A 60 32.67 7.34 -5.85
CA LYS A 60 33.44 8.57 -5.88
C LYS A 60 32.86 9.58 -4.87
N ALA A 61 32.73 9.15 -3.64
CA ALA A 61 31.92 9.83 -2.61
C ALA A 61 32.71 10.87 -1.78
N GLY A 62 33.83 11.38 -2.27
CA GLY A 62 34.59 12.44 -1.61
C GLY A 62 34.98 12.10 -0.17
N GLU A 63 34.61 12.93 0.79
CA GLU A 63 34.90 12.73 2.23
C GLU A 63 34.23 11.45 2.79
N LEU A 64 33.17 10.97 2.17
CA LEU A 64 32.45 9.76 2.59
C LEU A 64 32.93 8.49 1.88
N GLN A 65 33.97 8.58 1.04
CA GLN A 65 34.48 7.47 0.21
C GLN A 65 34.69 6.17 1.01
N GLU A 66 35.45 6.24 2.10
CA GLU A 66 35.76 5.05 2.91
C GLU A 66 34.52 4.46 3.59
N THR A 67 33.60 5.31 4.05
CA THR A 67 32.37 4.88 4.74
C THR A 67 31.44 4.15 3.78
N ILE A 68 31.22 4.72 2.60
CA ILE A 68 30.34 4.12 1.58
C ILE A 68 30.99 2.87 1.00
N GLN A 69 32.29 2.89 0.74
CA GLN A 69 33.02 1.72 0.25
C GLN A 69 32.89 0.54 1.23
N ARG A 70 33.08 0.77 2.53
CA ARG A 70 32.91 -0.25 3.57
C ARG A 70 31.49 -0.76 3.69
N ALA A 71 30.49 0.12 3.54
CA ALA A 71 29.09 -0.28 3.53
C ALA A 71 28.78 -1.20 2.33
N TYR A 72 29.28 -0.84 1.15
CA TYR A 72 29.12 -1.65 -0.06
C TYR A 72 29.79 -3.02 0.06
N GLU A 73 31.02 -3.07 0.56
CA GLU A 73 31.73 -4.34 0.80
C GLU A 73 31.01 -5.22 1.83
N THR A 74 30.41 -4.59 2.86
CA THR A 74 29.59 -5.30 3.84
C THR A 74 28.35 -5.89 3.15
N TYR A 75 27.68 -5.13 2.33
CA TYR A 75 26.55 -5.62 1.53
C TYR A 75 26.94 -6.83 0.67
N LEU A 76 28.06 -6.77 -0.04
CA LEU A 76 28.53 -7.90 -0.87
C LEU A 76 28.81 -9.16 -0.03
N LYS A 77 29.40 -9.02 1.17
CA LYS A 77 29.60 -10.14 2.09
C LYS A 77 28.26 -10.75 2.57
N LEU A 78 27.30 -9.89 2.92
CA LEU A 78 25.96 -10.35 3.31
C LEU A 78 25.26 -11.12 2.20
N ARG A 79 25.37 -10.64 0.94
CA ARG A 79 24.82 -11.35 -0.22
C ARG A 79 25.42 -12.73 -0.40
N GLU A 80 26.77 -12.81 -0.35
CA GLU A 80 27.46 -14.08 -0.46
C GLU A 80 26.97 -15.06 0.59
N GLU A 81 26.89 -14.60 1.83
CA GLU A 81 26.46 -15.45 2.94
C GLU A 81 24.98 -15.85 2.85
N VAL A 82 24.07 -14.93 2.49
CA VAL A 82 22.62 -15.18 2.49
C VAL A 82 22.22 -16.08 1.31
N HIS A 83 22.69 -15.79 0.11
CA HIS A 83 22.25 -16.50 -1.10
C HIS A 83 23.34 -16.88 -2.10
N GLY A 84 24.63 -16.76 -1.72
CA GLY A 84 25.77 -17.18 -2.57
C GLY A 84 25.81 -16.43 -3.90
N ASN A 85 25.49 -15.15 -3.92
CA ASN A 85 25.42 -14.30 -5.11
C ASN A 85 24.51 -14.81 -6.26
N ARG A 86 23.59 -15.75 -5.96
CA ARG A 86 22.70 -16.33 -6.98
C ARG A 86 21.63 -15.36 -7.50
N LYS A 87 21.33 -14.30 -6.75
CA LYS A 87 20.41 -13.24 -7.17
C LYS A 87 21.17 -12.08 -7.81
N VAL A 88 20.55 -11.39 -8.75
CA VAL A 88 21.08 -10.15 -9.31
C VAL A 88 21.07 -9.03 -8.25
N MET A 89 21.97 -8.08 -8.36
CA MET A 89 22.02 -6.93 -7.49
C MET A 89 20.96 -5.93 -7.90
N THR A 90 20.09 -5.53 -6.97
CA THR A 90 19.03 -4.53 -7.14
C THR A 90 18.93 -3.67 -5.90
N LEU A 91 18.23 -2.53 -5.97
CA LEU A 91 17.95 -1.72 -4.77
C LEU A 91 17.10 -2.50 -3.76
N MET A 92 16.17 -3.34 -4.25
CA MET A 92 15.36 -4.21 -3.39
C MET A 92 16.21 -5.25 -2.66
N ASP A 93 17.22 -5.83 -3.32
CA ASP A 93 18.17 -6.74 -2.67
C ASP A 93 18.94 -6.02 -1.57
N MET A 94 19.44 -4.80 -1.85
CA MET A 94 20.13 -3.97 -0.85
C MET A 94 19.26 -3.66 0.36
N ALA A 95 18.02 -3.24 0.13
CA ALA A 95 17.07 -2.88 1.20
C ALA A 95 16.71 -4.07 2.10
N THR A 96 16.65 -5.27 1.54
CA THR A 96 16.13 -6.46 2.25
C THR A 96 17.22 -7.40 2.78
N ILE A 97 18.48 -7.26 2.35
CA ILE A 97 19.56 -8.21 2.67
C ILE A 97 19.84 -8.31 4.18
N GLY A 98 19.78 -7.17 4.89
CA GLY A 98 19.98 -7.13 6.34
C GLY A 98 18.95 -7.96 7.11
N GLY A 99 17.67 -7.83 6.77
CA GLY A 99 16.60 -8.64 7.34
C GLY A 99 16.76 -10.14 7.03
N LYS A 100 17.11 -10.47 5.79
CA LYS A 100 17.39 -11.87 5.38
C LYS A 100 18.58 -12.47 6.14
N TYR A 101 19.62 -11.68 6.36
CA TYR A 101 20.78 -12.07 7.17
C TYR A 101 20.39 -12.34 8.62
N LEU A 102 19.67 -11.41 9.26
CA LEU A 102 19.21 -11.57 10.65
C LEU A 102 18.33 -12.83 10.79
N ARG A 103 17.41 -13.06 9.84
CA ARG A 103 16.57 -14.25 9.83
C ARG A 103 17.38 -15.54 9.72
N LYS A 104 18.38 -15.57 8.83
CA LYS A 104 19.28 -16.73 8.68
C LYS A 104 20.03 -17.08 9.97
N HIS A 105 20.27 -16.08 10.82
CA HIS A 105 20.97 -16.23 12.10
C HIS A 105 20.04 -16.37 13.33
N GLY A 106 18.75 -16.66 13.12
CA GLY A 106 17.79 -16.87 14.22
C GLY A 106 17.56 -15.61 15.06
N LYS A 107 17.59 -14.43 14.43
CA LYS A 107 17.32 -13.16 15.11
C LYS A 107 15.90 -12.61 14.84
N LEU A 108 15.15 -13.32 14.00
CA LEU A 108 13.78 -12.99 13.62
C LEU A 108 12.92 -14.26 13.68
N ASP A 109 13.04 -15.03 14.77
CA ASP A 109 12.33 -16.32 14.92
C ASP A 109 10.83 -16.10 15.20
N ASP A 110 10.46 -14.92 15.65
CA ASP A 110 9.09 -14.46 15.84
C ASP A 110 8.41 -13.95 14.56
N LEU A 111 9.17 -13.78 13.47
CA LEU A 111 8.61 -13.36 12.20
C LEU A 111 7.76 -14.47 11.58
N GLU A 112 6.46 -14.23 11.38
CA GLU A 112 5.57 -15.17 10.70
C GLU A 112 6.04 -15.42 9.26
N ILE A 113 6.09 -16.68 8.86
CA ILE A 113 6.40 -17.08 7.49
C ILE A 113 5.09 -17.41 6.78
N SER A 114 4.72 -16.56 5.82
CA SER A 114 3.50 -16.71 5.03
C SER A 114 3.72 -16.25 3.58
N ASP A 115 2.93 -16.78 2.66
CA ASP A 115 2.84 -16.29 1.28
C ASP A 115 2.02 -14.98 1.19
N GLU A 116 1.29 -14.63 2.25
CA GLU A 116 0.55 -13.38 2.37
C GLU A 116 1.44 -12.34 3.05
N ILE A 117 1.96 -11.40 2.28
CA ILE A 117 3.00 -10.44 2.70
C ILE A 117 2.52 -8.98 2.70
N ASN A 118 1.21 -8.74 2.67
CA ASN A 118 0.62 -7.39 2.62
C ASN A 118 0.95 -6.56 3.86
N ALA A 119 1.16 -7.22 5.01
CA ALA A 119 1.64 -6.59 6.25
C ALA A 119 2.76 -7.43 6.88
N CYS A 120 3.67 -6.77 7.61
CA CYS A 120 4.64 -7.49 8.44
C CYS A 120 3.91 -8.11 9.64
N SER A 121 4.10 -9.40 9.89
CA SER A 121 3.45 -10.15 10.96
C SER A 121 4.47 -10.84 11.85
N ILE A 122 4.33 -10.68 13.16
CA ILE A 122 5.12 -11.40 14.16
C ILE A 122 4.22 -12.19 15.10
N GLU A 123 4.73 -13.31 15.61
CA GLU A 123 4.06 -14.13 16.60
C GLU A 123 4.36 -13.61 18.01
N VAL A 124 3.33 -13.38 18.79
CA VAL A 124 3.46 -12.90 20.19
C VAL A 124 2.60 -13.73 21.12
N LYS A 125 3.08 -13.87 22.37
CA LYS A 125 2.32 -14.47 23.46
C LYS A 125 1.52 -13.41 24.20
N VAL A 126 0.24 -13.64 24.39
CA VAL A 126 -0.68 -12.69 25.03
C VAL A 126 -1.38 -13.39 26.20
N ASP A 127 -1.32 -12.76 27.37
CA ASP A 127 -2.12 -13.20 28.52
C ASP A 127 -3.55 -12.68 28.35
N VAL A 128 -4.49 -13.60 28.22
CA VAL A 128 -5.94 -13.33 28.15
C VAL A 128 -6.61 -13.98 29.35
N ASP A 129 -6.93 -13.19 30.37
CA ASP A 129 -7.56 -13.64 31.61
C ASP A 129 -6.82 -14.80 32.31
N GLY A 130 -5.48 -14.71 32.34
CA GLY A 130 -4.59 -15.71 32.96
C GLY A 130 -4.34 -16.95 32.09
N LYS A 131 -4.71 -16.91 30.82
CA LYS A 131 -4.37 -17.94 29.81
C LYS A 131 -3.48 -17.34 28.76
N GLU A 132 -2.35 -17.98 28.47
CA GLU A 132 -1.48 -17.59 27.38
C GLU A 132 -2.07 -18.05 26.05
N GLU A 133 -2.22 -17.11 25.10
CA GLU A 133 -2.67 -17.35 23.73
C GLU A 133 -1.59 -16.90 22.73
N ASP A 134 -1.50 -17.62 21.60
CA ASP A 134 -0.70 -17.20 20.45
C ASP A 134 -1.48 -16.19 19.62
N TRP A 135 -0.85 -15.04 19.40
CA TRP A 135 -1.41 -13.96 18.59
C TRP A 135 -0.45 -13.58 17.46
N LEU A 136 -1.02 -13.04 16.38
CA LEU A 136 -0.30 -12.35 15.32
C LEU A 136 -0.43 -10.84 15.55
N LEU A 137 0.70 -10.17 15.62
CA LEU A 137 0.80 -8.71 15.67
C LEU A 137 1.30 -8.22 14.31
N MET A 138 0.50 -7.41 13.64
CA MET A 138 0.77 -6.95 12.29
C MET A 138 1.06 -5.46 12.26
N PHE A 139 2.04 -5.08 11.45
CA PHE A 139 2.40 -3.71 11.17
C PHE A 139 2.38 -3.46 9.67
N LYS A 140 1.74 -2.37 9.27
CA LYS A 140 1.76 -1.86 7.89
C LYS A 140 2.00 -0.36 7.90
N ASN A 141 2.83 0.10 6.98
CA ASN A 141 2.88 1.50 6.59
C ASN A 141 2.57 1.61 5.10
N GLU A 142 1.77 2.59 4.76
CA GLU A 142 1.32 2.86 3.40
C GLU A 142 1.69 4.28 3.01
N THR A 143 2.16 4.48 1.77
CA THR A 143 2.39 5.80 1.21
C THR A 143 1.36 6.11 0.13
N HIS A 144 0.76 7.30 0.17
CA HIS A 144 -0.23 7.73 -0.82
C HIS A 144 0.06 9.17 -1.28
N ASN A 145 1.25 9.36 -1.85
CA ASN A 145 1.85 10.67 -2.10
C ASN A 145 1.16 11.42 -3.24
N HIS A 146 1.14 10.82 -4.44
CA HIS A 146 0.64 11.45 -5.66
C HIS A 146 -0.85 11.86 -5.58
N PRO A 147 -1.78 10.99 -5.15
CA PRO A 147 -3.17 11.37 -5.03
C PRO A 147 -3.40 12.47 -3.97
N THR A 148 -2.62 12.45 -2.87
CA THR A 148 -2.72 13.46 -1.80
C THR A 148 -2.27 14.85 -2.28
N GLU A 149 -1.34 14.94 -3.22
CA GLU A 149 -0.95 16.22 -3.83
C GLU A 149 -2.04 16.81 -4.73
N ILE A 150 -2.86 15.97 -5.36
CA ILE A 150 -3.91 16.37 -6.31
C ILE A 150 -5.22 16.68 -5.59
N GLU A 151 -5.67 15.78 -4.71
CA GLU A 151 -6.87 15.92 -3.90
C GLU A 151 -6.54 15.51 -2.45
N PRO A 152 -6.06 16.48 -1.63
CA PRO A 152 -5.45 16.19 -0.34
C PRO A 152 -6.35 15.45 0.65
N PHE A 153 -7.64 15.76 0.69
CA PHE A 153 -8.58 15.13 1.61
C PHE A 153 -8.82 13.66 1.26
N GLY A 154 -9.19 13.37 0.02
CA GLY A 154 -9.46 12.00 -0.43
C GLY A 154 -8.19 11.16 -0.49
N GLY A 155 -7.07 11.75 -0.96
CA GLY A 155 -5.79 11.05 -1.02
C GLY A 155 -5.30 10.59 0.35
N ALA A 156 -5.37 11.43 1.38
CA ALA A 156 -4.97 11.07 2.74
C ALA A 156 -5.99 10.12 3.42
N SER A 157 -7.28 10.26 3.12
CA SER A 157 -8.31 9.29 3.56
C SER A 157 -8.04 7.89 2.99
N THR A 158 -7.70 7.83 1.71
CA THR A 158 -7.35 6.56 1.05
C THR A 158 -6.05 5.97 1.58
N CYS A 159 -5.07 6.80 1.93
CA CYS A 159 -3.81 6.37 2.55
C CYS A 159 -4.08 5.52 3.80
N ILE A 160 -4.86 6.04 4.75
CA ILE A 160 -5.19 5.27 5.96
C ILE A 160 -6.12 4.10 5.68
N GLY A 161 -7.07 4.22 4.74
CA GLY A 161 -7.95 3.12 4.35
C GLY A 161 -7.18 1.92 3.80
N GLY A 162 -6.24 2.14 2.87
CA GLY A 162 -5.35 1.10 2.34
C GLY A 162 -4.47 0.49 3.42
N ALA A 163 -3.85 1.33 4.27
CA ALA A 163 -3.05 0.86 5.40
C ALA A 163 -3.82 -0.09 6.33
N ILE A 164 -5.13 0.14 6.55
CA ILE A 164 -5.98 -0.73 7.36
C ILE A 164 -6.28 -2.05 6.66
N ARG A 165 -6.60 -2.03 5.37
CA ARG A 165 -7.02 -3.24 4.64
C ARG A 165 -5.92 -4.26 4.45
N ASP A 166 -4.66 -3.85 4.40
CA ASP A 166 -3.54 -4.79 4.32
C ASP A 166 -3.45 -5.74 5.52
N PRO A 167 -3.45 -5.27 6.78
CA PRO A 167 -3.57 -6.19 7.93
C PRO A 167 -4.90 -6.94 7.98
N LEU A 168 -6.01 -6.37 7.48
CA LEU A 168 -7.26 -7.12 7.32
C LEU A 168 -7.08 -8.31 6.37
N SER A 169 -6.28 -8.16 5.29
CA SER A 169 -5.91 -9.30 4.44
C SER A 169 -5.24 -10.41 5.25
N GLY A 170 -4.45 -10.05 6.27
CA GLY A 170 -3.92 -10.98 7.28
C GLY A 170 -4.94 -11.46 8.32
N ARG A 171 -6.22 -11.10 8.22
CA ARG A 171 -7.32 -11.38 9.17
C ARG A 171 -7.09 -10.75 10.54
N SER A 172 -6.37 -9.63 10.64
CA SER A 172 -6.15 -8.92 11.89
C SER A 172 -7.06 -7.71 12.04
N TYR A 173 -7.41 -7.38 13.28
CA TYR A 173 -8.16 -6.17 13.62
C TYR A 173 -7.18 -5.02 13.86
N VAL A 174 -7.29 -3.96 13.04
CA VAL A 174 -6.48 -2.75 13.19
C VAL A 174 -7.05 -1.87 14.29
N TYR A 175 -6.20 -1.48 15.25
CA TYR A 175 -6.64 -0.78 16.47
C TYR A 175 -5.82 0.46 16.83
N GLN A 176 -4.67 0.67 16.17
CA GLN A 176 -3.83 1.85 16.34
C GLN A 176 -3.30 2.34 15.01
N ALA A 177 -3.18 3.66 14.88
CA ALA A 177 -2.58 4.31 13.73
C ALA A 177 -1.55 5.37 14.14
N MET A 178 -0.66 5.67 13.21
CA MET A 178 0.27 6.78 13.25
C MET A 178 0.21 7.51 11.90
N ARG A 179 0.39 8.82 11.91
CA ARG A 179 0.55 9.63 10.71
C ARG A 179 1.90 10.33 10.74
N ILE A 180 2.75 10.03 9.78
CA ILE A 180 4.08 10.62 9.64
C ILE A 180 4.19 11.16 8.21
N THR A 181 4.40 12.47 8.07
CA THR A 181 4.35 13.12 6.76
C THR A 181 5.55 14.01 6.53
N GLY A 182 5.90 14.20 5.27
CA GLY A 182 6.87 15.18 4.80
C GLY A 182 6.19 16.16 3.83
N ALA A 183 6.35 17.45 4.07
CA ALA A 183 5.78 18.54 3.29
C ALA A 183 6.82 19.64 3.04
N GLY A 184 6.61 20.45 2.01
CA GLY A 184 7.31 21.73 1.89
C GLY A 184 6.86 22.72 2.95
N ASP A 185 7.54 23.86 3.03
CA ASP A 185 7.22 24.92 4.02
C ASP A 185 5.80 25.46 3.82
N ILE A 186 4.95 25.22 4.82
CA ILE A 186 3.54 25.64 4.83
C ILE A 186 3.34 27.13 5.12
N THR A 187 4.39 27.85 5.47
CA THR A 187 4.33 29.29 5.77
C THR A 187 4.60 30.16 4.54
N LYS A 188 5.05 29.57 3.44
CA LYS A 188 5.29 30.28 2.18
C LYS A 188 4.02 30.90 1.62
N ASP A 189 4.17 32.06 0.97
CA ASP A 189 3.08 32.73 0.29
C ASP A 189 2.57 31.90 -0.90
N ILE A 190 1.29 32.08 -1.24
CA ILE A 190 0.67 31.37 -2.36
C ILE A 190 1.37 31.69 -3.68
N SER A 191 1.92 32.89 -3.83
CA SER A 191 2.68 33.30 -5.03
C SER A 191 3.98 32.53 -5.23
N GLU A 192 4.51 31.89 -4.19
CA GLU A 192 5.70 31.03 -4.23
C GLU A 192 5.36 29.56 -4.54
N THR A 193 4.10 29.26 -4.87
CA THR A 193 3.67 27.89 -5.18
C THR A 193 4.35 27.43 -6.47
N MET A 194 4.97 26.25 -6.41
CA MET A 194 5.56 25.59 -7.58
C MET A 194 4.50 25.37 -8.67
N GLU A 195 4.87 25.61 -9.93
CA GLU A 195 3.99 25.39 -11.07
C GLU A 195 3.40 23.97 -11.08
N HIS A 196 2.15 23.83 -11.46
CA HIS A 196 1.38 22.58 -11.46
C HIS A 196 1.15 21.92 -10.08
N LYS A 197 1.43 22.62 -8.98
CA LYS A 197 1.18 22.13 -7.61
C LYS A 197 0.11 22.95 -6.89
N LEU A 198 -0.48 22.38 -5.85
CA LEU A 198 -1.27 23.12 -4.87
C LEU A 198 -0.34 23.78 -3.84
N PRO A 199 -0.75 24.89 -3.20
CA PRO A 199 -0.01 25.50 -2.08
C PRO A 199 0.22 24.47 -0.96
N GLN A 200 1.44 24.43 -0.40
CA GLN A 200 1.82 23.47 0.64
C GLN A 200 0.89 23.53 1.86
N SER A 201 0.49 24.72 2.28
CA SER A 201 -0.47 24.91 3.37
C SER A 201 -1.84 24.28 3.09
N ARG A 202 -2.30 24.33 1.83
CA ARG A 202 -3.57 23.70 1.40
C ARG A 202 -3.46 22.18 1.42
N ILE A 203 -2.35 21.63 0.91
CA ILE A 203 -2.10 20.19 0.91
C ILE A 203 -2.07 19.67 2.35
N SER A 204 -1.25 20.26 3.23
CA SER A 204 -1.10 19.82 4.62
C SER A 204 -2.40 19.86 5.41
N LYS A 205 -3.17 20.97 5.32
CA LYS A 205 -4.47 21.11 5.99
C LYS A 205 -5.49 20.10 5.48
N GLY A 206 -5.60 19.96 4.15
CA GLY A 206 -6.54 19.01 3.52
C GLY A 206 -6.21 17.58 3.85
N ALA A 207 -4.94 17.20 3.79
CA ALA A 207 -4.47 15.86 4.12
C ALA A 207 -4.70 15.49 5.59
N ALA A 208 -4.36 16.38 6.53
CA ALA A 208 -4.64 16.17 7.95
C ALA A 208 -6.15 16.00 8.22
N ALA A 209 -6.99 16.84 7.58
CA ALA A 209 -8.44 16.74 7.69
C ALA A 209 -8.99 15.44 7.12
N GLY A 210 -8.50 14.98 5.95
CA GLY A 210 -8.94 13.74 5.32
C GLY A 210 -8.57 12.51 6.15
N TYR A 211 -7.32 12.42 6.58
CA TYR A 211 -6.85 11.29 7.39
C TYR A 211 -7.59 11.22 8.75
N SER A 212 -7.66 12.35 9.48
CA SER A 212 -8.33 12.40 10.80
C SER A 212 -9.83 12.10 10.67
N SER A 213 -10.49 12.66 9.67
CA SER A 213 -11.92 12.40 9.42
C SER A 213 -12.17 10.91 9.20
N TYR A 214 -11.36 10.25 8.40
CA TYR A 214 -11.49 8.82 8.14
C TYR A 214 -11.25 7.98 9.41
N GLY A 215 -10.11 8.18 10.07
CA GLY A 215 -9.75 7.44 11.29
C GLY A 215 -10.78 7.62 12.42
N ASN A 216 -11.24 8.85 12.65
CA ASN A 216 -12.23 9.16 13.67
C ASN A 216 -13.59 8.50 13.40
N GLN A 217 -14.04 8.46 12.13
CA GLN A 217 -15.31 7.83 11.75
C GLN A 217 -15.29 6.32 11.95
N ILE A 218 -14.18 5.65 11.68
CA ILE A 218 -14.09 4.19 11.91
C ILE A 218 -13.78 3.82 13.35
N GLY A 219 -13.43 4.78 14.18
CA GLY A 219 -13.05 4.54 15.57
C GLY A 219 -11.65 3.96 15.73
N LEU A 220 -10.69 4.44 14.94
CA LEU A 220 -9.28 4.08 14.99
C LEU A 220 -8.48 5.15 15.73
N ALA A 221 -7.86 4.77 16.87
CA ALA A 221 -7.00 5.68 17.61
C ALA A 221 -5.74 6.01 16.82
N THR A 222 -5.46 7.30 16.60
CA THR A 222 -4.23 7.79 15.97
C THR A 222 -3.40 8.54 17.00
N THR A 223 -2.37 7.89 17.55
CA THR A 223 -1.69 8.33 18.77
C THR A 223 -0.32 8.98 18.52
N TYR A 224 0.17 8.92 17.28
CA TYR A 224 1.38 9.62 16.88
C TYR A 224 1.16 10.34 15.57
N VAL A 225 1.21 11.68 15.61
CA VAL A 225 1.00 12.54 14.45
C VAL A 225 2.16 13.51 14.35
N LYS A 226 2.91 13.43 13.25
CA LYS A 226 4.08 14.28 13.00
C LYS A 226 4.16 14.65 11.53
N GLU A 227 4.38 15.94 11.26
CA GLU A 227 4.73 16.42 9.92
C GLU A 227 6.10 17.09 9.97
N ILE A 228 6.97 16.73 9.02
CA ILE A 228 8.32 17.27 8.84
C ILE A 228 8.30 18.15 7.59
N TYR A 229 8.93 19.31 7.67
CA TYR A 229 8.94 20.29 6.60
C TYR A 229 10.34 20.43 6.02
N ASP A 230 10.46 20.16 4.72
CA ASP A 230 11.71 20.27 3.96
C ASP A 230 11.41 20.58 2.51
N GLU A 231 12.28 21.35 1.85
CA GLU A 231 12.13 21.75 0.45
C GLU A 231 12.09 20.56 -0.51
N GLY A 232 12.76 19.44 -0.18
CA GLY A 232 12.70 18.22 -0.96
C GLY A 232 11.28 17.68 -1.14
N TYR A 233 10.40 17.92 -0.18
CA TYR A 233 9.00 17.48 -0.26
C TYR A 233 8.07 18.39 -1.08
N VAL A 234 8.58 19.51 -1.62
CA VAL A 234 7.82 20.32 -2.58
C VAL A 234 7.65 19.57 -3.90
N ALA A 235 8.69 18.89 -4.36
CA ALA A 235 8.64 18.10 -5.59
C ALA A 235 7.71 16.89 -5.43
N LYS A 236 7.78 16.20 -4.28
CA LYS A 236 6.93 15.05 -3.95
C LYS A 236 6.68 14.98 -2.44
N ARG A 237 5.44 15.23 -2.05
CA ARG A 237 4.98 15.04 -0.68
C ARG A 237 5.16 13.60 -0.24
N MET A 238 5.47 13.40 1.02
CA MET A 238 5.45 12.09 1.68
C MET A 238 4.22 12.02 2.60
N GLU A 239 3.16 11.37 2.17
CA GLU A 239 2.00 11.02 3.02
C GLU A 239 2.14 9.58 3.46
N VAL A 240 2.36 9.33 4.76
CA VAL A 240 2.55 7.99 5.32
C VAL A 240 1.52 7.74 6.39
N GLY A 241 0.70 6.71 6.20
CA GLY A 241 -0.15 6.10 7.19
C GLY A 241 0.49 4.81 7.71
N ALA A 242 0.66 4.68 9.02
CA ALA A 242 1.13 3.45 9.64
C ALA A 242 0.09 2.93 10.63
N VAL A 243 -0.11 1.61 10.65
CA VAL A 243 -1.11 0.98 11.51
C VAL A 243 -0.58 -0.27 12.18
N VAL A 244 -1.21 -0.60 13.30
CA VAL A 244 -0.97 -1.85 14.03
C VAL A 244 -2.29 -2.62 14.12
N GLY A 245 -2.26 -3.87 13.70
CA GLY A 245 -3.35 -4.83 13.81
C GLY A 245 -2.95 -6.03 14.64
N ALA A 246 -3.94 -6.74 15.18
CA ALA A 246 -3.68 -7.98 15.90
C ALA A 246 -4.86 -8.96 15.76
N ALA A 247 -4.55 -10.25 15.83
CA ALA A 247 -5.54 -11.32 15.85
C ALA A 247 -5.03 -12.54 16.65
N PRO A 248 -5.92 -13.30 17.31
CA PRO A 248 -5.57 -14.64 17.77
C PRO A 248 -5.12 -15.50 16.58
N LYS A 249 -3.96 -16.14 16.67
CA LYS A 249 -3.41 -16.98 15.60
C LYS A 249 -4.38 -18.08 15.17
N ALA A 250 -5.16 -18.62 16.12
CA ALA A 250 -6.18 -19.63 15.88
C ALA A 250 -7.34 -19.17 14.94
N ASN A 251 -7.46 -17.88 14.68
CA ASN A 251 -8.48 -17.32 13.79
C ASN A 251 -7.98 -17.11 12.34
N VAL A 252 -6.71 -17.39 12.08
CA VAL A 252 -6.06 -17.13 10.80
C VAL A 252 -5.67 -18.44 10.14
N LYS A 253 -6.32 -18.77 9.02
CA LYS A 253 -5.90 -19.86 8.15
C LYS A 253 -4.78 -19.39 7.21
N ARG A 254 -3.86 -20.30 6.87
CA ARG A 254 -2.82 -20.14 5.86
C ARG A 254 -2.87 -21.37 4.95
N GLU A 255 -3.88 -21.43 4.09
CA GLU A 255 -4.12 -22.56 3.19
C GLU A 255 -3.93 -22.13 1.73
N LYS A 256 -3.40 -23.06 0.91
CA LYS A 256 -3.24 -22.82 -0.52
C LYS A 256 -4.58 -22.88 -1.23
N PRO A 257 -4.76 -22.07 -2.30
CA PRO A 257 -5.91 -22.17 -3.18
C PRO A 257 -5.99 -23.57 -3.81
N CYS A 258 -7.21 -24.07 -3.95
CA CYS A 258 -7.50 -25.33 -4.62
C CYS A 258 -8.51 -25.10 -5.76
N PRO A 259 -8.42 -25.83 -6.89
CA PRO A 259 -9.44 -25.78 -7.93
C PRO A 259 -10.85 -26.02 -7.38
N GLY A 260 -11.79 -25.16 -7.75
CA GLY A 260 -13.15 -25.15 -7.21
C GLY A 260 -13.38 -24.25 -6.00
N ASP A 261 -12.32 -23.71 -5.37
CA ASP A 261 -12.46 -22.59 -4.43
C ASP A 261 -13.01 -21.37 -5.15
N ILE A 262 -13.66 -20.49 -4.41
CA ILE A 262 -14.26 -19.26 -4.96
C ILE A 262 -13.64 -18.01 -4.36
N VAL A 263 -13.62 -16.95 -5.15
CA VAL A 263 -13.27 -15.62 -4.67
C VAL A 263 -14.55 -14.82 -4.49
N VAL A 264 -14.74 -14.31 -3.29
CA VAL A 264 -15.86 -13.45 -2.91
C VAL A 264 -15.37 -12.03 -2.74
N LEU A 265 -16.01 -11.09 -3.45
CA LEU A 265 -15.85 -9.67 -3.26
C LEU A 265 -16.84 -9.18 -2.20
N ILE A 266 -16.34 -8.44 -1.22
CA ILE A 266 -17.11 -7.82 -0.13
C ILE A 266 -16.76 -6.34 -0.01
N GLY A 267 -17.73 -5.54 0.43
CA GLY A 267 -17.53 -4.11 0.68
C GLY A 267 -18.29 -3.20 -0.27
N GLY A 268 -17.64 -2.14 -0.73
CA GLY A 268 -18.23 -1.11 -1.58
C GLY A 268 -18.42 -1.53 -3.04
N ALA A 269 -19.22 -0.76 -3.77
CA ALA A 269 -19.41 -0.93 -5.20
C ALA A 269 -18.30 -0.25 -6.02
N THR A 270 -18.12 -0.71 -7.26
CA THR A 270 -17.08 -0.26 -8.19
C THR A 270 -17.55 0.95 -9.02
N GLY A 271 -16.72 1.95 -9.11
CA GLY A 271 -16.85 3.11 -9.99
C GLY A 271 -15.61 3.30 -10.86
N ARG A 272 -15.40 4.51 -11.38
CA ARG A 272 -14.18 4.90 -12.13
C ARG A 272 -13.05 5.37 -11.24
N ASP A 273 -13.17 5.16 -9.93
CA ASP A 273 -12.17 5.61 -8.95
C ASP A 273 -10.82 4.96 -9.26
N GLY A 274 -9.78 5.76 -9.36
CA GLY A 274 -8.41 5.31 -9.57
C GLY A 274 -8.12 4.65 -10.92
N VAL A 275 -9.04 4.68 -11.88
CA VAL A 275 -8.77 4.15 -13.23
C VAL A 275 -7.59 4.90 -13.84
N GLY A 276 -6.47 4.20 -14.03
CA GLY A 276 -5.20 4.79 -14.44
C GLY A 276 -4.39 5.41 -13.29
N GLY A 277 -4.82 5.27 -12.02
CA GLY A 277 -4.12 5.80 -10.85
C GLY A 277 -2.73 5.19 -10.66
N ALA A 278 -2.61 3.87 -10.74
CA ALA A 278 -1.33 3.17 -10.65
C ALA A 278 -0.32 3.64 -11.72
N THR A 279 -0.76 3.76 -12.97
CA THR A 279 0.08 4.27 -14.05
C THR A 279 0.32 5.78 -13.95
N GLY A 280 -0.65 6.55 -13.44
CA GLY A 280 -0.54 7.99 -13.20
C GLY A 280 0.48 8.33 -12.12
N SER A 281 0.57 7.51 -11.07
CA SER A 281 1.54 7.69 -9.97
C SER A 281 3.00 7.58 -10.42
N SER A 282 3.25 6.97 -11.58
CA SER A 282 4.56 6.83 -12.21
C SER A 282 4.89 7.95 -13.22
N LYS A 283 4.10 9.04 -13.25
CA LYS A 283 4.27 10.16 -14.19
C LYS A 283 4.50 11.49 -13.48
N GLU A 284 5.10 12.44 -14.20
CA GLU A 284 5.24 13.82 -13.74
C GLU A 284 3.88 14.56 -13.70
N HIS A 285 3.75 15.51 -12.77
CA HIS A 285 2.61 16.42 -12.74
C HIS A 285 2.60 17.35 -13.94
N ASN A 286 1.41 17.63 -14.46
CA ASN A 286 1.17 18.62 -15.51
C ASN A 286 -0.19 19.31 -15.29
N ASP A 287 -0.53 20.31 -16.10
CA ASP A 287 -1.78 21.09 -15.99
C ASP A 287 -3.05 20.23 -15.96
N THR A 288 -3.03 19.08 -16.60
CA THR A 288 -4.19 18.18 -16.63
C THR A 288 -4.31 17.33 -15.37
N SER A 289 -3.24 17.19 -14.57
CA SER A 289 -3.24 16.39 -13.35
C SER A 289 -4.19 16.95 -12.30
N LEU A 290 -4.18 18.26 -12.08
CA LEU A 290 -5.06 18.91 -11.11
C LEU A 290 -6.53 19.00 -11.59
N THR A 291 -6.77 19.14 -12.89
CA THR A 291 -8.12 19.39 -13.41
C THR A 291 -8.86 18.13 -13.84
N LYS A 292 -8.17 17.16 -14.44
CA LYS A 292 -8.77 15.92 -14.93
C LYS A 292 -8.65 14.77 -13.93
N CYS A 293 -7.53 14.66 -13.20
CA CYS A 293 -7.30 13.53 -12.32
C CYS A 293 -7.94 13.70 -10.91
N SER A 294 -8.31 14.93 -10.50
CA SER A 294 -8.90 15.14 -9.17
C SER A 294 -10.24 14.43 -8.96
N SER A 295 -11.04 14.26 -10.04
CA SER A 295 -12.30 13.52 -10.00
C SER A 295 -12.12 11.99 -9.96
N GLU A 296 -10.95 11.51 -10.39
CA GLU A 296 -10.58 10.09 -10.47
C GLU A 296 -9.79 9.61 -9.25
N VAL A 297 -9.33 10.54 -8.38
CA VAL A 297 -8.70 10.19 -7.10
C VAL A 297 -9.71 9.42 -6.25
N GLN A 298 -9.25 8.33 -5.68
CA GLN A 298 -10.06 7.50 -4.78
C GLN A 298 -10.58 8.35 -3.62
N LYS A 299 -11.82 8.10 -3.22
CA LYS A 299 -12.46 8.77 -2.09
C LYS A 299 -12.87 7.73 -1.06
N GLY A 300 -12.27 7.81 0.11
CA GLY A 300 -12.51 6.87 1.17
C GLY A 300 -13.96 6.89 1.69
N ASN A 301 -14.48 5.72 2.01
CA ASN A 301 -15.78 5.50 2.66
C ASN A 301 -15.58 4.81 4.01
N ALA A 302 -15.24 5.60 5.02
CA ALA A 302 -14.95 5.11 6.37
C ALA A 302 -16.07 4.23 6.98
N PRO A 303 -17.38 4.50 6.80
CA PRO A 303 -18.44 3.60 7.26
C PRO A 303 -18.37 2.18 6.69
N ILE A 304 -18.02 2.00 5.42
CA ILE A 304 -17.84 0.67 4.83
C ILE A 304 -16.58 0.01 5.39
N GLU A 305 -15.48 0.73 5.52
CA GLU A 305 -14.25 0.24 6.15
C GLU A 305 -14.49 -0.27 7.58
N ARG A 306 -15.30 0.46 8.36
CA ARG A 306 -15.70 0.04 9.71
C ARG A 306 -16.44 -1.30 9.71
N LYS A 307 -17.34 -1.53 8.76
CA LYS A 307 -18.06 -2.80 8.61
C LYS A 307 -17.10 -3.93 8.25
N LEU A 308 -16.15 -3.69 7.33
CA LEU A 308 -15.09 -4.65 6.98
C LEU A 308 -14.25 -5.01 8.20
N GLN A 309 -13.78 -4.03 8.97
CA GLN A 309 -13.02 -4.29 10.20
C GLN A 309 -13.81 -5.17 11.20
N ARG A 310 -15.12 -4.95 11.34
CA ARG A 310 -15.95 -5.75 12.22
C ARG A 310 -16.11 -7.18 11.73
N LEU A 311 -16.32 -7.36 10.42
CA LEU A 311 -16.37 -8.68 9.79
C LEU A 311 -15.07 -9.46 9.99
N PHE A 312 -13.92 -8.83 9.76
CA PHE A 312 -12.60 -9.46 9.95
C PHE A 312 -12.19 -9.65 11.41
N ARG A 313 -12.93 -9.06 12.37
CA ARG A 313 -12.80 -9.38 13.80
C ARG A 313 -13.64 -10.59 14.21
N ASN A 314 -14.58 -11.03 13.39
CA ASN A 314 -15.47 -12.15 13.67
C ASN A 314 -14.76 -13.49 13.35
N PRO A 315 -14.45 -14.34 14.35
CA PRO A 315 -13.75 -15.60 14.12
C PRO A 315 -14.55 -16.60 13.26
N LYS A 316 -15.89 -16.48 13.22
CA LYS A 316 -16.71 -17.31 12.33
C LYS A 316 -16.42 -17.00 10.86
N ALA A 317 -16.23 -15.72 10.52
CA ALA A 317 -15.90 -15.31 9.16
C ALA A 317 -14.43 -15.61 8.82
N THR A 318 -13.50 -15.21 9.68
CA THR A 318 -12.06 -15.28 9.36
C THR A 318 -11.52 -16.71 9.24
N ARG A 319 -12.10 -17.66 9.98
CA ARG A 319 -11.71 -19.08 9.89
C ARG A 319 -12.15 -19.77 8.59
N MET A 320 -13.05 -19.17 7.81
CA MET A 320 -13.41 -19.65 6.47
C MET A 320 -12.44 -19.13 5.39
N ILE A 321 -11.71 -18.04 5.65
CA ILE A 321 -10.85 -17.37 4.67
C ILE A 321 -9.50 -18.07 4.57
N LYS A 322 -9.18 -18.65 3.40
CA LYS A 322 -7.88 -19.23 3.09
C LYS A 322 -6.84 -18.17 2.76
N LYS A 323 -7.21 -17.22 1.89
CA LYS A 323 -6.43 -16.04 1.49
C LYS A 323 -7.33 -14.82 1.36
N ALA A 324 -6.78 -13.64 1.54
CA ALA A 324 -7.47 -12.39 1.27
C ALA A 324 -6.52 -11.34 0.69
N ASN A 325 -7.09 -10.41 -0.08
CA ASN A 325 -6.37 -9.26 -0.59
C ASN A 325 -7.26 -8.02 -0.56
N ASP A 326 -6.67 -6.84 -0.40
CA ASP A 326 -7.40 -5.59 -0.49
C ASP A 326 -7.52 -5.09 -1.94
N PHE A 327 -8.42 -4.17 -2.18
CA PHE A 327 -8.54 -3.49 -3.45
C PHE A 327 -7.78 -2.15 -3.39
N GLY A 328 -6.54 -2.19 -3.80
CA GLY A 328 -5.71 -1.03 -4.06
C GLY A 328 -5.46 -0.87 -5.55
N ALA A 329 -4.20 -0.55 -5.90
CA ALA A 329 -3.75 -0.41 -7.27
C ALA A 329 -4.04 -1.66 -8.11
N GLY A 330 -4.55 -1.44 -9.32
CA GLY A 330 -4.86 -2.52 -10.25
C GLY A 330 -6.23 -3.18 -10.09
N GLY A 331 -7.01 -2.79 -9.09
CA GLY A 331 -8.40 -3.22 -8.91
C GLY A 331 -8.57 -4.74 -8.91
N VAL A 332 -9.59 -5.23 -9.65
CA VAL A 332 -9.90 -6.67 -9.75
C VAL A 332 -8.71 -7.47 -10.29
N SER A 333 -7.98 -6.92 -11.28
CA SER A 333 -6.87 -7.63 -11.92
C SER A 333 -5.73 -7.99 -10.95
N VAL A 334 -5.51 -7.17 -9.93
CA VAL A 334 -4.51 -7.40 -8.89
C VAL A 334 -5.14 -8.06 -7.66
N ALA A 335 -6.16 -7.43 -7.05
CA ALA A 335 -6.74 -7.90 -5.80
C ALA A 335 -7.29 -9.34 -5.88
N VAL A 336 -8.00 -9.67 -6.97
CA VAL A 336 -8.49 -11.03 -7.23
C VAL A 336 -7.40 -11.86 -7.90
N GLY A 337 -6.72 -11.29 -8.91
CA GLY A 337 -5.75 -11.99 -9.73
C GLY A 337 -4.56 -12.57 -8.99
N GLU A 338 -4.19 -12.07 -7.81
CA GLU A 338 -3.08 -12.56 -6.98
C GLU A 338 -3.47 -13.67 -6.00
N LEU A 339 -4.75 -13.96 -5.85
CA LEU A 339 -5.20 -14.95 -4.86
C LEU A 339 -4.89 -16.38 -5.27
N ALA A 340 -4.83 -16.70 -6.57
CA ALA A 340 -4.48 -18.02 -7.10
C ALA A 340 -3.83 -17.92 -8.48
N ASP A 341 -3.09 -18.97 -8.85
CA ASP A 341 -2.39 -19.04 -10.14
C ASP A 341 -3.35 -19.16 -11.32
N GLY A 342 -4.43 -19.90 -11.16
CA GLY A 342 -5.48 -20.09 -12.16
C GLY A 342 -6.81 -19.52 -11.67
N LEU A 343 -7.42 -18.60 -12.44
CA LEU A 343 -8.67 -17.92 -12.08
C LEU A 343 -9.54 -17.66 -13.30
N ASN A 344 -10.82 -18.00 -13.18
CA ASN A 344 -11.89 -17.53 -14.05
C ASN A 344 -12.67 -16.42 -13.33
N ILE A 345 -12.51 -15.17 -13.76
CA ILE A 345 -13.15 -13.98 -13.17
C ILE A 345 -14.35 -13.58 -14.02
N ASN A 346 -15.51 -13.39 -13.40
CA ASN A 346 -16.71 -12.87 -14.02
C ASN A 346 -16.90 -11.39 -13.62
N LEU A 347 -16.57 -10.46 -14.51
CA LEU A 347 -16.70 -9.03 -14.24
C LEU A 347 -18.15 -8.56 -14.18
N ASP A 348 -19.11 -9.29 -14.79
CA ASP A 348 -20.54 -8.98 -14.68
C ASP A 348 -21.07 -9.17 -13.26
N SER A 349 -20.39 -9.96 -12.43
CA SER A 349 -20.73 -10.18 -11.01
C SER A 349 -20.18 -9.10 -10.08
N VAL A 350 -19.33 -8.21 -10.57
CA VAL A 350 -18.72 -7.13 -9.75
C VAL A 350 -19.76 -6.05 -9.49
N PRO A 351 -20.08 -5.74 -8.20
CA PRO A 351 -21.04 -4.69 -7.87
C PRO A 351 -20.60 -3.31 -8.40
N VAL A 352 -21.50 -2.57 -9.02
CA VAL A 352 -21.21 -1.27 -9.62
C VAL A 352 -21.98 -0.13 -8.97
N LYS A 353 -21.36 1.06 -8.86
CA LYS A 353 -22.00 2.29 -8.36
C LYS A 353 -23.04 2.84 -9.33
N TYR A 354 -22.83 2.63 -10.63
CA TYR A 354 -23.66 3.11 -11.73
C TYR A 354 -23.42 2.28 -12.99
N ALA A 355 -24.39 2.29 -13.88
CA ALA A 355 -24.31 1.58 -15.16
C ALA A 355 -23.33 2.27 -16.15
N GLY A 356 -22.87 1.50 -17.15
CA GLY A 356 -22.02 2.00 -18.23
C GLY A 356 -20.53 1.92 -18.00
N LEU A 357 -20.09 1.12 -17.01
CA LEU A 357 -18.68 0.75 -16.88
C LEU A 357 -18.35 -0.33 -17.92
N SER A 358 -17.23 -0.16 -18.60
CA SER A 358 -16.67 -1.17 -19.51
C SER A 358 -15.97 -2.29 -18.74
N GLY A 359 -15.76 -3.44 -19.38
CA GLY A 359 -14.99 -4.54 -18.79
C GLY A 359 -13.57 -4.11 -18.38
N THR A 360 -12.94 -3.23 -19.16
CA THR A 360 -11.60 -2.69 -18.82
C THR A 360 -11.67 -1.85 -17.55
N GLU A 361 -12.64 -0.93 -17.42
CA GLU A 361 -12.79 -0.12 -16.21
C GLU A 361 -13.07 -0.98 -14.98
N LEU A 362 -13.89 -2.02 -15.10
CA LEU A 362 -14.15 -2.98 -14.02
C LEU A 362 -12.89 -3.75 -13.61
N ALA A 363 -12.08 -4.15 -14.59
CA ALA A 363 -10.85 -4.92 -14.34
C ALA A 363 -9.80 -4.14 -13.57
N ILE A 364 -9.66 -2.82 -13.79
CA ILE A 364 -8.57 -2.01 -13.23
C ILE A 364 -9.00 -0.88 -12.29
N SER A 365 -10.30 -0.74 -12.00
CA SER A 365 -10.80 0.28 -11.06
C SER A 365 -10.28 0.04 -9.64
N GLU A 366 -9.77 1.10 -9.02
CA GLU A 366 -9.25 1.12 -7.66
C GLU A 366 -10.28 1.65 -6.64
N SER A 367 -11.58 1.43 -6.88
CA SER A 367 -12.60 1.78 -5.87
C SER A 367 -12.26 1.11 -4.55
N GLN A 368 -12.17 1.94 -3.51
CA GLN A 368 -11.67 1.54 -2.18
C GLN A 368 -12.75 0.84 -1.33
N GLU A 369 -12.36 0.42 -0.14
CA GLU A 369 -13.19 -0.29 0.85
C GLU A 369 -13.84 -1.55 0.28
N ARG A 370 -13.05 -2.30 -0.49
CA ARG A 370 -13.39 -3.63 -1.00
C ARG A 370 -12.32 -4.63 -0.54
N MET A 371 -12.73 -5.87 -0.31
CA MET A 371 -11.83 -6.98 -0.03
C MET A 371 -12.18 -8.15 -0.95
N ALA A 372 -11.16 -8.85 -1.44
CA ALA A 372 -11.31 -10.14 -2.09
C ALA A 372 -10.91 -11.24 -1.09
N VAL A 373 -11.78 -12.19 -0.85
CA VAL A 373 -11.52 -13.34 0.03
C VAL A 373 -11.68 -14.64 -0.73
N LEU A 374 -10.73 -15.54 -0.56
CA LEU A 374 -10.74 -16.88 -1.12
C LEU A 374 -11.23 -17.86 -0.06
N ILE A 375 -12.31 -18.56 -0.36
CA ILE A 375 -12.98 -19.50 0.54
C ILE A 375 -13.35 -20.79 -0.22
N GLU A 376 -13.64 -21.85 0.53
CA GLU A 376 -14.28 -23.02 -0.05
C GLU A 376 -15.72 -22.72 -0.50
N LYS A 377 -16.12 -23.29 -1.63
CA LYS A 377 -17.45 -23.03 -2.21
C LYS A 377 -18.60 -23.35 -1.23
N ASN A 378 -18.42 -24.36 -0.39
CA ASN A 378 -19.41 -24.78 0.60
C ASN A 378 -19.57 -23.79 1.75
N ASP A 379 -18.57 -22.97 2.01
CA ASP A 379 -18.59 -21.97 3.09
C ASP A 379 -19.30 -20.66 2.68
N PHE A 380 -19.65 -20.51 1.40
CA PHE A 380 -20.15 -19.22 0.88
C PHE A 380 -21.38 -18.71 1.61
N GLU A 381 -22.41 -19.53 1.85
CA GLU A 381 -23.63 -19.08 2.49
C GLU A 381 -23.39 -18.67 3.95
N ALA A 382 -22.53 -19.40 4.67
CA ALA A 382 -22.15 -19.06 6.04
C ALA A 382 -21.35 -17.76 6.09
N PHE A 383 -20.42 -17.57 5.15
CA PHE A 383 -19.64 -16.34 5.03
C PHE A 383 -20.53 -15.15 4.65
N ARG A 384 -21.42 -15.33 3.67
CA ARG A 384 -22.40 -14.32 3.25
C ARG A 384 -23.29 -13.87 4.39
N GLN A 385 -23.70 -14.80 5.25
CA GLN A 385 -24.49 -14.45 6.44
C GLN A 385 -23.69 -13.59 7.43
N CYS A 386 -22.41 -13.90 7.67
CA CYS A 386 -21.56 -13.06 8.51
C CYS A 386 -21.36 -11.64 7.90
N ALA A 387 -21.23 -11.52 6.59
CA ALA A 387 -21.14 -10.24 5.90
C ALA A 387 -22.47 -9.45 6.03
N TYR A 388 -23.60 -10.12 5.84
CA TYR A 388 -24.93 -9.51 5.98
C TYR A 388 -25.20 -8.96 7.40
N GLU A 389 -24.73 -9.64 8.43
CA GLU A 389 -24.84 -9.17 9.83
C GLU A 389 -24.09 -7.83 10.05
N GLU A 390 -23.09 -7.55 9.23
CA GLU A 390 -22.38 -6.25 9.22
C GLU A 390 -22.92 -5.29 8.14
N ASN A 391 -24.05 -5.59 7.50
CA ASN A 391 -24.62 -4.84 6.37
C ASN A 391 -23.62 -4.68 5.21
N LEU A 392 -22.96 -5.77 4.84
CA LEU A 392 -22.09 -5.87 3.69
C LEU A 392 -22.68 -6.86 2.68
N ASP A 393 -22.61 -6.52 1.40
CA ASP A 393 -22.89 -7.46 0.33
C ASP A 393 -21.66 -8.35 0.08
N ALA A 394 -21.91 -9.60 -0.31
CA ALA A 394 -20.89 -10.58 -0.65
C ALA A 394 -21.27 -11.24 -1.98
N CYS A 395 -20.39 -11.08 -3.00
CA CYS A 395 -20.63 -11.55 -4.35
C CYS A 395 -19.51 -12.47 -4.81
N ILE A 396 -19.85 -13.65 -5.36
CA ILE A 396 -18.85 -14.51 -6.02
C ILE A 396 -18.43 -13.84 -7.33
N VAL A 397 -17.13 -13.55 -7.47
CA VAL A 397 -16.57 -12.89 -8.65
C VAL A 397 -15.60 -13.77 -9.43
N ALA A 398 -15.06 -14.84 -8.83
CA ALA A 398 -14.15 -15.75 -9.51
C ALA A 398 -14.23 -17.16 -8.93
N GLU A 399 -13.74 -18.12 -9.74
CA GLU A 399 -13.50 -19.51 -9.35
C GLU A 399 -12.05 -19.88 -9.68
N VAL A 400 -11.40 -20.60 -8.78
CA VAL A 400 -10.04 -21.12 -8.96
C VAL A 400 -10.06 -22.31 -9.92
N THR A 401 -9.14 -22.28 -10.88
CA THR A 401 -9.01 -23.31 -11.93
C THR A 401 -7.71 -24.11 -11.80
N GLU A 402 -7.65 -25.29 -12.43
CA GLU A 402 -6.42 -26.09 -12.50
C GLU A 402 -5.38 -25.47 -13.44
N GLU A 403 -5.85 -24.85 -14.53
CA GLU A 403 -4.96 -24.20 -15.49
C GLU A 403 -4.46 -22.86 -14.94
N PRO A 404 -3.13 -22.62 -14.86
CA PRO A 404 -2.55 -21.41 -14.30
C PRO A 404 -2.65 -20.25 -15.30
N ARG A 405 -3.85 -19.71 -15.44
CA ARG A 405 -4.17 -18.58 -16.32
C ARG A 405 -5.05 -17.55 -15.60
N LEU A 406 -4.86 -16.30 -15.92
CA LEU A 406 -5.78 -15.22 -15.56
C LEU A 406 -6.77 -15.03 -16.70
N VAL A 407 -8.02 -15.40 -16.46
CA VAL A 407 -9.10 -15.29 -17.44
C VAL A 407 -10.20 -14.38 -16.90
N MET A 408 -10.64 -13.40 -17.71
CA MET A 408 -11.74 -12.51 -17.34
C MET A 408 -12.82 -12.47 -18.43
N TYR A 409 -14.05 -12.60 -17.99
CA TYR A 409 -15.25 -12.52 -18.83
C TYR A 409 -16.03 -11.25 -18.54
N PHE A 410 -16.58 -10.63 -19.60
CA PHE A 410 -17.48 -9.51 -19.52
C PHE A 410 -18.53 -9.62 -20.64
N GLN A 411 -19.82 -9.57 -20.28
CA GLN A 411 -20.97 -9.73 -21.20
C GLN A 411 -20.88 -11.00 -22.06
N GLY A 412 -20.39 -12.08 -21.45
CA GLY A 412 -20.23 -13.37 -22.11
C GLY A 412 -19.00 -13.51 -23.01
N GLU A 413 -18.23 -12.43 -23.20
CA GLU A 413 -17.00 -12.45 -23.97
C GLU A 413 -15.77 -12.58 -23.07
N LYS A 414 -14.76 -13.32 -23.53
CA LYS A 414 -13.47 -13.42 -22.88
C LYS A 414 -12.61 -12.22 -23.28
N ILE A 415 -12.39 -11.30 -22.35
CA ILE A 415 -11.66 -10.04 -22.61
C ILE A 415 -10.22 -10.05 -22.08
N VAL A 416 -9.86 -11.02 -21.20
CA VAL A 416 -8.50 -11.29 -20.73
C VAL A 416 -8.30 -12.79 -20.72
N ASP A 417 -7.16 -13.24 -21.26
CA ASP A 417 -6.73 -14.64 -21.20
C ASP A 417 -5.21 -14.72 -21.34
N MET A 418 -4.50 -14.78 -20.22
CA MET A 418 -3.04 -14.74 -20.18
C MET A 418 -2.50 -15.82 -19.25
N SER A 419 -1.39 -16.47 -19.61
CA SER A 419 -0.73 -17.41 -18.73
C SER A 419 -0.18 -16.71 -17.47
N ARG A 420 -0.24 -17.40 -16.33
CA ARG A 420 0.35 -16.92 -15.08
C ARG A 420 1.86 -16.69 -15.22
N ALA A 421 2.54 -17.60 -15.89
CA ALA A 421 3.97 -17.53 -16.12
C ALA A 421 4.38 -16.23 -16.86
N PHE A 422 3.58 -15.79 -17.85
CA PHE A 422 3.83 -14.53 -18.54
C PHE A 422 3.54 -13.31 -17.66
N LEU A 423 2.41 -13.33 -16.96
CA LEU A 423 2.02 -12.23 -16.06
C LEU A 423 3.08 -11.98 -14.98
N ASP A 424 3.64 -13.07 -14.42
CA ASP A 424 4.63 -13.04 -13.33
C ASP A 424 6.05 -12.68 -13.80
N THR A 425 6.29 -12.49 -15.12
CA THR A 425 7.56 -11.90 -15.59
C THR A 425 7.76 -10.48 -15.09
N ASN A 426 6.67 -9.78 -14.76
CA ASN A 426 6.64 -8.37 -14.35
C ASN A 426 7.33 -7.43 -15.38
N GLY A 427 7.25 -7.78 -16.66
CA GLY A 427 7.87 -7.04 -17.74
C GLY A 427 9.36 -7.31 -17.92
N VAL A 428 10.06 -6.40 -18.56
CA VAL A 428 11.49 -6.49 -18.84
C VAL A 428 12.28 -5.69 -17.81
N ARG A 429 13.13 -6.36 -17.03
CA ARG A 429 13.96 -5.69 -16.02
C ARG A 429 14.94 -4.73 -16.68
N GLY A 430 15.00 -3.51 -16.15
CA GLY A 430 16.03 -2.53 -16.50
C GLY A 430 17.42 -2.98 -16.03
N VAL A 431 18.46 -2.47 -16.70
CA VAL A 431 19.86 -2.66 -16.29
C VAL A 431 20.51 -1.27 -16.25
N GLN A 432 21.22 -0.97 -15.16
CA GLN A 432 21.78 0.36 -14.91
C GLN A 432 23.21 0.25 -14.35
N ASP A 433 24.14 1.03 -14.91
CA ASP A 433 25.43 1.33 -14.29
C ASP A 433 25.21 2.36 -13.16
N VAL A 434 25.96 2.21 -12.06
CA VAL A 434 25.79 3.05 -10.88
C VAL A 434 27.07 3.79 -10.55
N GLU A 435 26.98 5.11 -10.43
CA GLU A 435 28.02 5.94 -9.86
C GLU A 435 27.47 6.63 -8.60
N ILE A 436 28.16 6.42 -7.47
CA ILE A 436 27.90 7.16 -6.23
C ILE A 436 28.88 8.31 -6.20
N ALA A 437 28.42 9.48 -6.59
CA ALA A 437 29.21 10.70 -6.64
C ALA A 437 29.29 11.38 -5.25
N GLU A 438 30.21 12.30 -5.08
CA GLU A 438 30.24 13.22 -3.96
C GLU A 438 28.97 14.09 -4.02
N GLY A 439 28.16 14.02 -2.95
CA GLY A 439 26.98 14.85 -2.79
C GLY A 439 27.30 16.19 -2.13
N GLU A 440 26.45 17.17 -2.33
CA GLU A 440 26.42 18.36 -1.48
C GLU A 440 25.99 17.93 -0.06
N ARG A 441 26.52 18.63 0.98
CA ARG A 441 26.08 18.41 2.34
C ARG A 441 24.60 18.76 2.46
N ASP A 442 23.80 17.81 2.90
CA ASP A 442 22.39 18.02 3.12
C ASP A 442 22.14 19.17 4.11
N HIS A 443 21.13 19.94 3.80
CA HIS A 443 20.59 20.93 4.70
C HIS A 443 19.92 20.24 5.89
N ASP A 444 20.35 20.59 7.13
CA ASP A 444 19.66 20.13 8.34
C ASP A 444 18.37 20.93 8.54
N PRO A 445 17.19 20.34 8.33
CA PRO A 445 15.92 21.04 8.47
C PRO A 445 15.62 21.48 9.92
N PHE A 446 16.36 20.97 10.90
CA PHE A 446 16.24 21.32 12.32
C PHE A 446 17.32 22.31 12.78
N ALA A 447 18.30 22.64 11.94
CA ALA A 447 19.36 23.58 12.30
C ALA A 447 18.77 24.93 12.73
N PRO A 448 19.37 25.61 13.74
CA PRO A 448 18.95 26.95 14.13
C PRO A 448 19.08 27.94 12.97
N VAL A 449 18.05 28.75 12.74
CA VAL A 449 18.04 29.81 11.70
C VAL A 449 18.55 31.14 12.22
N SER A 450 18.59 31.33 13.55
CA SER A 450 18.94 32.59 14.20
C SER A 450 19.47 32.30 15.61
N SER A 451 20.23 33.25 16.18
CA SER A 451 20.57 33.29 17.62
C SER A 451 19.37 33.66 18.50
N ASN A 452 18.30 34.20 17.92
CA ASN A 452 17.08 34.53 18.63
C ASN A 452 16.21 33.27 18.81
N ILE A 453 15.90 32.91 20.04
CA ILE A 453 15.08 31.76 20.37
C ILE A 453 13.67 31.83 19.77
N LEU A 454 13.06 33.04 19.68
CA LEU A 454 11.71 33.19 19.13
C LEU A 454 11.66 32.90 17.63
N ASP A 455 12.71 33.23 16.88
CA ASP A 455 12.79 32.97 15.46
C ASP A 455 12.91 31.46 15.22
N ASN A 456 13.70 30.77 16.04
CA ASN A 456 13.82 29.31 15.99
C ASN A 456 12.51 28.59 16.36
N LEU A 457 11.77 29.10 17.37
CA LEU A 457 10.47 28.53 17.76
C LEU A 457 9.37 28.73 16.70
N ARG A 458 9.51 29.69 15.79
CA ARG A 458 8.59 29.91 14.66
C ARG A 458 8.82 28.94 13.52
N LYS A 459 9.97 28.29 13.49
CA LYS A 459 10.30 27.32 12.44
C LYS A 459 9.31 26.15 12.48
N PRO A 460 8.67 25.76 11.35
CA PRO A 460 7.64 24.71 11.34
C PRO A 460 8.08 23.38 11.98
N ASN A 461 9.35 22.97 11.77
CA ASN A 461 9.90 21.76 12.37
C ASN A 461 10.12 21.82 13.89
N VAL A 462 10.21 23.04 14.45
CA VAL A 462 10.45 23.30 15.88
C VAL A 462 9.15 23.68 16.59
N ALA A 463 8.23 24.32 15.89
CA ALA A 463 6.93 24.74 16.41
C ALA A 463 6.10 23.54 16.91
N CYS A 464 5.28 23.78 17.92
CA CYS A 464 4.39 22.77 18.47
C CYS A 464 3.29 22.42 17.46
N GLN A 465 3.12 21.13 17.18
CA GLN A 465 2.10 20.60 16.26
C GLN A 465 0.84 20.10 16.98
N ILE A 466 0.56 20.57 18.20
CA ILE A 466 -0.59 20.14 19.00
C ILE A 466 -1.92 20.34 18.26
N GLY A 467 -2.10 21.48 17.58
CA GLY A 467 -3.33 21.77 16.84
C GLY A 467 -3.61 20.78 15.70
N MET A 468 -2.56 20.21 15.08
CA MET A 468 -2.73 19.13 14.12
C MET A 468 -3.06 17.81 14.84
N ALA A 469 -2.34 17.47 15.91
CA ALA A 469 -2.56 16.23 16.64
C ALA A 469 -3.97 16.15 17.26
N GLU A 470 -4.54 17.25 17.70
CA GLU A 470 -5.90 17.36 18.27
C GLU A 470 -7.02 17.09 17.24
N MET A 471 -6.73 17.07 15.94
CA MET A 471 -7.70 16.65 14.92
C MET A 471 -7.98 15.14 14.97
N PHE A 472 -7.10 14.36 15.58
CA PHE A 472 -7.12 12.89 15.61
C PHE A 472 -7.60 12.41 16.97
N ASP A 473 -8.56 11.47 16.98
CA ASP A 473 -8.94 10.79 18.22
C ASP A 473 -7.85 9.79 18.61
N ALA A 474 -7.25 10.02 19.76
CA ALA A 474 -6.21 9.17 20.32
C ALA A 474 -6.72 8.22 21.41
N SER A 475 -7.97 8.37 21.86
CA SER A 475 -8.54 7.69 23.02
C SER A 475 -9.47 6.53 22.68
N ILE A 476 -10.00 6.50 21.47
CA ILE A 476 -11.01 5.54 21.06
C ILE A 476 -10.47 4.10 21.12
N GLY A 477 -11.35 3.14 21.44
CA GLY A 477 -10.97 1.72 21.54
C GLY A 477 -10.28 1.32 22.84
N LYS A 478 -9.96 2.28 23.74
CA LYS A 478 -9.42 2.05 25.10
C LYS A 478 -8.04 1.36 25.14
N SER A 479 -7.36 1.20 24.00
CA SER A 479 -6.06 0.52 23.94
C SER A 479 -4.86 1.46 24.15
N THR A 480 -5.05 2.75 23.98
CA THR A 480 -3.98 3.76 24.07
C THR A 480 -3.38 3.84 25.48
N VAL A 481 -2.06 3.72 25.57
CA VAL A 481 -1.30 3.89 26.83
C VAL A 481 -0.67 5.27 26.91
N LEU A 482 -0.08 5.75 25.82
CA LEU A 482 0.48 7.10 25.70
C LEU A 482 -0.37 7.96 24.80
N MET A 483 -0.87 9.08 25.36
CA MET A 483 -1.52 10.11 24.59
C MET A 483 -0.49 10.93 23.78
N PRO A 484 -0.87 11.58 22.67
CA PRO A 484 0.05 12.37 21.83
C PRO A 484 0.84 13.43 22.61
N PHE A 485 0.24 13.98 23.67
CA PHE A 485 0.85 14.93 24.57
C PHE A 485 0.64 14.49 26.01
N GLY A 486 1.70 14.46 26.79
CA GLY A 486 1.70 14.04 28.19
C GLY A 486 2.19 15.13 29.15
N GLY A 487 2.56 14.70 30.36
CA GLY A 487 2.96 15.56 31.46
C GLY A 487 1.77 16.21 32.15
N LYS A 488 2.05 16.94 33.24
CA LYS A 488 1.02 17.59 34.08
C LYS A 488 0.09 18.52 33.29
N ASN A 489 0.64 19.22 32.31
CA ASN A 489 -0.10 20.21 31.51
C ASN A 489 -0.51 19.68 30.14
N GLN A 490 -0.23 18.39 29.84
CA GLN A 490 -0.48 17.78 28.53
C GLN A 490 0.13 18.55 27.35
N LEU A 491 1.34 19.08 27.54
CA LEU A 491 2.07 19.87 26.53
C LEU A 491 3.38 19.20 26.07
N THR A 492 3.77 18.09 26.69
CA THR A 492 4.99 17.36 26.30
C THR A 492 4.67 16.33 25.23
N PRO A 493 5.18 16.49 23.99
CA PRO A 493 4.88 15.57 22.91
C PRO A 493 5.46 14.19 23.21
N ALA A 494 4.67 13.14 22.97
CA ALA A 494 5.15 11.77 22.95
C ALA A 494 6.01 11.53 21.71
N GLN A 495 7.09 10.75 21.86
CA GLN A 495 7.99 10.38 20.75
C GLN A 495 7.77 8.96 20.24
N VAL A 496 6.79 8.26 20.85
CA VAL A 496 6.45 6.87 20.51
C VAL A 496 4.95 6.65 20.60
N MET A 497 4.45 5.66 19.91
CA MET A 497 3.15 5.08 20.12
C MET A 497 3.26 3.91 21.12
N ALA A 498 2.40 3.89 22.13
CA ALA A 498 2.26 2.77 23.03
C ALA A 498 0.79 2.45 23.28
N ALA A 499 0.43 1.19 23.11
CA ALA A 499 -0.94 0.71 23.23
C ALA A 499 -1.00 -0.73 23.78
N LYS A 500 -2.12 -1.08 24.40
CA LYS A 500 -2.45 -2.47 24.74
C LYS A 500 -3.00 -3.19 23.52
N LEU A 501 -2.79 -4.50 23.45
CA LEU A 501 -3.42 -5.34 22.43
C LEU A 501 -4.96 -5.30 22.55
N PRO A 502 -5.70 -5.46 21.44
CA PRO A 502 -7.15 -5.32 21.41
C PRO A 502 -7.86 -6.61 21.85
N VAL A 503 -7.44 -7.17 22.97
CA VAL A 503 -8.07 -8.32 23.60
C VAL A 503 -9.52 -7.96 23.98
N LEU A 504 -10.49 -8.87 23.75
CA LEU A 504 -11.92 -8.69 24.05
C LEU A 504 -12.25 -9.05 25.49
#